data_80fdeb5762c153b6302026dd6e831f21
#
_entry.id   80fdeb5762c153b6302026dd6e831f21
#
_cell.length_a   1.000
_cell.length_b   1.000
_cell.length_c   1.000
_cell.angle_alpha   90.00
_cell.angle_beta   90.00
_cell.angle_gamma   90.00
#
_symmetry.space_group_name_H-M   'P 1'
#
loop_
_entity.id
_entity.type
_entity.pdbx_description
1 polymer ?
#
loop_
_entity_poly.entity_id
_entity_poly.type
_entity_poly.pdbx_seq_one_letter_code
_entity_poly.pdbx_strand_id
1 'polypeptide(L)'
;MTSIKQRIAIAEACGWRVHPQDKFIVIPPNSPNSVQPLNTIPDYVNDLNAIHDAKETLGINDRNNLDIRVKWVGALRDVVSRRCPHNKLGTPVVSDLDILCASAEEHAEALLKTLKKWKTKV
;
A
#
# COMPACT_ATOMS: atom_id res chain seq x y z
N MET A 1 1.79 6.67 -10.07
CA MET A 1 2.33 7.37 -8.86
C MET A 1 3.82 7.09 -8.72
N THR A 2 4.56 8.06 -8.27
CA THR A 2 5.97 7.84 -7.90
C THR A 2 6.06 7.09 -6.57
N SER A 3 7.20 6.45 -6.31
CA SER A 3 7.42 5.71 -5.05
C SER A 3 7.26 6.60 -3.82
N ILE A 4 7.76 7.83 -3.86
CA ILE A 4 7.65 8.74 -2.72
C ILE A 4 6.20 9.16 -2.47
N LYS A 5 5.41 9.38 -3.51
CA LYS A 5 3.98 9.71 -3.37
C LYS A 5 3.18 8.54 -2.79
N GLN A 6 3.48 7.33 -3.22
CA GLN A 6 2.87 6.12 -2.66
C GLN A 6 3.19 5.98 -1.18
N ARG A 7 4.44 6.17 -0.83
CA ARG A 7 4.94 6.08 0.54
C ARG A 7 4.24 7.10 1.44
N ILE A 8 4.14 8.33 1.01
CA ILE A 8 3.44 9.41 1.73
C ILE A 8 1.95 9.09 1.88
N ALA A 9 1.30 8.63 0.80
CA ALA A 9 -0.13 8.32 0.83
C ALA A 9 -0.45 7.19 1.83
N ILE A 10 0.37 6.14 1.88
CA ILE A 10 0.20 5.06 2.85
C ILE A 10 0.46 5.57 4.26
N ALA A 11 1.50 6.37 4.45
CA ALA A 11 1.81 6.96 5.75
C ALA A 11 0.65 7.82 6.27
N GLU A 12 0.09 8.67 5.44
CA GLU A 12 -1.06 9.50 5.81
C GLU A 12 -2.27 8.66 6.21
N ALA A 13 -2.53 7.57 5.50
CA ALA A 13 -3.59 6.63 5.85
C ALA A 13 -3.35 5.97 7.21
N CYS A 14 -2.08 5.75 7.58
CA CYS A 14 -1.69 5.18 8.87
C CYS A 14 -1.62 6.22 10.01
N GLY A 15 -1.93 7.47 9.74
CA GLY A 15 -1.95 8.52 10.76
C GLY A 15 -0.78 9.49 10.75
N TRP A 16 0.18 9.31 9.87
CA TRP A 16 1.27 10.28 9.68
C TRP A 16 0.72 11.56 9.04
N ARG A 17 1.33 12.68 9.38
CA ARG A 17 0.98 13.98 8.80
C ARG A 17 2.22 14.65 8.23
N VAL A 18 2.09 15.24 7.04
CA VAL A 18 3.12 16.11 6.49
C VAL A 18 2.96 17.49 7.12
N HIS A 19 4.07 18.09 7.56
CA HIS A 19 4.03 19.42 8.19
C HIS A 19 3.50 20.45 7.18
N PRO A 20 2.54 21.31 7.60
CA PRO A 20 1.90 22.24 6.66
C PRO A 20 2.85 23.31 6.10
N GLN A 21 3.94 23.62 6.79
CA GLN A 21 4.89 24.65 6.38
C GLN A 21 6.17 24.09 5.76
N ASP A 22 6.44 22.79 5.91
CA ASP A 22 7.65 22.17 5.40
C ASP A 22 7.35 20.76 4.88
N LYS A 23 7.52 20.56 3.58
CA LYS A 23 7.25 19.29 2.91
C LYS A 23 8.23 18.17 3.29
N PHE A 24 9.36 18.52 3.90
CA PHE A 24 10.40 17.56 4.27
C PHE A 24 10.31 17.11 5.72
N ILE A 25 9.30 17.55 6.45
CA ILE A 25 9.07 17.25 7.85
C ILE A 25 7.72 16.56 8.01
N VAL A 26 7.70 15.52 8.83
CA VAL A 26 6.48 14.74 9.11
C VAL A 26 6.25 14.61 10.60
N ILE A 27 5.01 14.36 10.97
CA ILE A 27 4.58 14.18 12.36
C ILE A 27 4.12 12.72 12.51
N PRO A 28 4.78 11.92 13.36
CA PRO A 28 4.39 10.51 13.57
C PRO A 28 3.02 10.39 14.24
N PRO A 29 2.27 9.30 13.97
CA PRO A 29 0.94 9.12 14.58
C PRO A 29 0.97 8.92 16.09
N ASN A 30 2.06 8.34 16.61
CA ASN A 30 2.18 8.03 18.04
C ASN A 30 2.80 9.17 18.86
N SER A 31 3.26 10.21 18.22
CA SER A 31 3.94 11.34 18.87
C SER A 31 3.57 12.65 18.19
N PRO A 32 2.34 13.15 18.40
CA PRO A 32 1.83 14.31 17.66
C PRO A 32 2.62 15.60 17.91
N ASN A 33 3.41 15.65 18.97
CA ASN A 33 4.26 16.81 19.29
C ASN A 33 5.69 16.66 18.77
N SER A 34 6.03 15.53 18.16
CA SER A 34 7.35 15.30 17.59
C SER A 34 7.37 15.67 16.13
N VAL A 35 8.51 16.19 15.68
CA VAL A 35 8.75 16.53 14.27
C VAL A 35 9.94 15.71 13.81
N GLN A 36 9.80 15.01 12.68
CA GLN A 36 10.83 14.13 12.15
C GLN A 36 11.05 14.39 10.65
N PRO A 37 12.26 14.10 10.13
CA PRO A 37 12.51 14.20 8.71
C PRO A 37 11.60 13.26 7.89
N LEU A 38 11.28 13.65 6.66
CA LEU A 38 10.44 12.86 5.77
C LEU A 38 10.97 11.43 5.56
N ASN A 39 12.28 11.24 5.58
CA ASN A 39 12.89 9.93 5.38
C ASN A 39 12.70 8.96 6.56
N THR A 40 12.12 9.39 7.68
CA THR A 40 11.75 8.50 8.79
C THR A 40 10.47 7.72 8.52
N ILE A 41 9.67 8.12 7.55
CA ILE A 41 8.49 7.34 7.12
C ILE A 41 8.99 5.96 6.67
N PRO A 42 8.35 4.85 7.15
CA PRO A 42 8.71 3.51 6.69
C PRO A 42 8.63 3.37 5.17
N ASP A 43 9.51 2.56 4.60
CA ASP A 43 9.56 2.36 3.17
C ASP A 43 8.51 1.31 2.74
N TYR A 44 7.26 1.72 2.68
CA TYR A 44 6.14 0.86 2.36
C TYR A 44 6.21 0.26 0.94
N VAL A 45 6.99 0.85 0.06
CA VAL A 45 7.07 0.42 -1.34
C VAL A 45 8.12 -0.68 -1.53
N ASN A 46 9.19 -0.67 -0.75
CA ASN A 46 10.31 -1.60 -0.92
C ASN A 46 10.50 -2.58 0.24
N ASP A 47 9.84 -2.36 1.38
CA ASP A 47 9.97 -3.19 2.58
C ASP A 47 8.65 -3.90 2.88
N LEU A 48 8.65 -5.23 2.72
CA LEU A 48 7.47 -6.06 3.02
C LEU A 48 7.03 -5.97 4.47
N ASN A 49 7.96 -5.85 5.41
CA ASN A 49 7.60 -5.72 6.82
C ASN A 49 6.85 -4.41 7.08
N ALA A 50 7.31 -3.32 6.46
CA ALA A 50 6.65 -2.02 6.60
C ALA A 50 5.22 -2.06 6.03
N ILE A 51 5.03 -2.66 4.85
CA ILE A 51 3.69 -2.73 4.24
C ILE A 51 2.76 -3.66 5.03
N HIS A 52 3.27 -4.73 5.61
CA HIS A 52 2.47 -5.60 6.47
C HIS A 52 2.03 -4.88 7.75
N ASP A 53 2.91 -4.10 8.37
CA ASP A 53 2.56 -3.27 9.53
C ASP A 53 1.48 -2.24 9.16
N ALA A 54 1.57 -1.64 7.99
CA ALA A 54 0.56 -0.70 7.51
C ALA A 54 -0.81 -1.39 7.34
N LYS A 55 -0.83 -2.60 6.78
CA LYS A 55 -2.07 -3.36 6.63
C LYS A 55 -2.73 -3.67 7.98
N GLU A 56 -1.94 -4.02 8.99
CA GLU A 56 -2.46 -4.25 10.34
C GLU A 56 -3.04 -2.96 10.93
N THR A 57 -2.33 -1.85 10.79
CA THR A 57 -2.78 -0.54 11.27
C THR A 57 -4.10 -0.13 10.63
N LEU A 58 -4.29 -0.44 9.34
CA LEU A 58 -5.48 -0.09 8.59
C LEU A 58 -6.62 -1.11 8.71
N GLY A 59 -6.41 -2.20 9.46
CA GLY A 59 -7.43 -3.21 9.68
C GLY A 59 -7.71 -4.12 8.49
N ILE A 60 -6.82 -4.18 7.50
CA ILE A 60 -6.96 -5.04 6.33
C ILE A 60 -7.01 -6.51 6.72
N ASN A 61 -6.26 -6.89 7.76
CA ASN A 61 -6.19 -8.27 8.26
C ASN A 61 -7.23 -8.56 9.34
N ASP A 62 -8.11 -7.62 9.63
CA ASP A 62 -9.14 -7.79 10.64
C ASP A 62 -10.18 -8.82 10.19
N ARG A 63 -10.34 -9.88 10.97
CA ARG A 63 -11.32 -10.95 10.69
C ARG A 63 -12.76 -10.44 10.71
N ASN A 64 -13.02 -9.35 11.41
CA ASN A 64 -14.35 -8.77 11.54
C ASN A 64 -14.70 -7.83 10.39
N ASN A 65 -13.77 -7.54 9.49
CA ASN A 65 -13.99 -6.66 8.35
C ASN A 65 -13.69 -7.38 7.04
N LEU A 66 -14.61 -8.25 6.63
CA LEU A 66 -14.46 -9.03 5.40
C LEU A 66 -14.49 -8.17 4.15
N ASP A 67 -15.23 -7.06 4.14
CA ASP A 67 -15.36 -6.20 2.98
C ASP A 67 -14.01 -5.63 2.53
N ILE A 68 -13.25 -5.07 3.47
CA ILE A 68 -11.97 -4.48 3.14
C ILE A 68 -10.95 -5.54 2.74
N ARG A 69 -11.01 -6.73 3.37
CA ARG A 69 -10.14 -7.86 3.00
C ARG A 69 -10.40 -8.33 1.59
N VAL A 70 -11.66 -8.50 1.21
CA VAL A 70 -12.06 -8.92 -0.13
C VAL A 70 -11.62 -7.90 -1.17
N LYS A 71 -11.82 -6.62 -0.90
CA LYS A 71 -11.36 -5.54 -1.79
C LYS A 71 -9.84 -5.56 -1.97
N TRP A 72 -9.11 -5.74 -0.88
CA TRP A 72 -7.65 -5.77 -0.94
C TRP A 72 -7.14 -6.99 -1.72
N VAL A 73 -7.68 -8.18 -1.46
CA VAL A 73 -7.30 -9.40 -2.18
C VAL A 73 -7.59 -9.24 -3.68
N GLY A 74 -8.74 -8.70 -4.04
CA GLY A 74 -9.09 -8.41 -5.44
C GLY A 74 -8.13 -7.43 -6.08
N ALA A 75 -7.79 -6.35 -5.38
CA ALA A 75 -6.84 -5.36 -5.88
C ALA A 75 -5.44 -5.96 -6.04
N LEU A 76 -4.99 -6.77 -5.09
CA LEU A 76 -3.69 -7.45 -5.18
C LEU A 76 -3.64 -8.42 -6.36
N ARG A 77 -4.71 -9.19 -6.55
CA ARG A 77 -4.82 -10.11 -7.69
C ARG A 77 -4.72 -9.36 -9.02
N ASP A 78 -5.38 -8.22 -9.14
CA ASP A 78 -5.31 -7.38 -10.34
C ASP A 78 -3.90 -6.85 -10.59
N VAL A 79 -3.22 -6.39 -9.54
CA VAL A 79 -1.85 -5.89 -9.65
C VAL A 79 -0.90 -7.01 -10.09
N VAL A 80 -0.99 -8.17 -9.45
CA VAL A 80 -0.16 -9.33 -9.76
C VAL A 80 -0.45 -9.88 -11.16
N SER A 81 -1.70 -9.78 -11.63
CA SER A 81 -2.10 -10.32 -12.93
C SER A 81 -1.33 -9.70 -14.11
N ARG A 82 -0.79 -8.50 -13.94
CA ARG A 82 -0.03 -7.82 -15.00
C ARG A 82 1.25 -8.56 -15.39
N ARG A 83 1.85 -9.30 -14.46
CA ARG A 83 3.07 -10.06 -14.69
C ARG A 83 2.83 -11.56 -14.90
N CYS A 84 1.57 -11.99 -14.84
CA CYS A 84 1.21 -13.39 -14.98
C CYS A 84 0.95 -13.75 -16.44
N PRO A 85 1.18 -15.01 -16.85
CA PRO A 85 0.86 -15.44 -18.20
C PRO A 85 -0.65 -15.39 -18.45
N HIS A 86 -1.04 -15.14 -19.69
CA HIS A 86 -2.43 -15.14 -20.11
C HIS A 86 -2.76 -16.48 -20.77
N ASN A 87 -4.00 -16.95 -20.60
CA ASN A 87 -4.47 -18.14 -21.30
C ASN A 87 -4.82 -17.79 -22.76
N LYS A 88 -5.32 -18.78 -23.52
CA LYS A 88 -5.67 -18.61 -24.92
C LYS A 88 -6.77 -17.57 -25.16
N LEU A 89 -7.57 -17.28 -24.13
CA LEU A 89 -8.65 -16.29 -24.18
C LEU A 89 -8.20 -14.88 -23.75
N GLY A 90 -6.91 -14.70 -23.45
CA GLY A 90 -6.38 -13.43 -23.00
C GLY A 90 -6.63 -13.12 -21.51
N THR A 91 -7.13 -14.10 -20.75
CA THR A 91 -7.35 -13.95 -19.31
C THR A 91 -6.07 -14.26 -18.52
N PRO A 92 -5.65 -13.41 -17.58
CA PRO A 92 -4.47 -13.70 -16.77
C PRO A 92 -4.68 -14.94 -15.91
N VAL A 93 -3.68 -15.80 -15.84
CA VAL A 93 -3.68 -16.97 -14.95
C VAL A 93 -2.88 -16.61 -13.71
N VAL A 94 -3.57 -16.35 -12.61
CA VAL A 94 -2.97 -15.98 -11.33
C VAL A 94 -3.13 -17.15 -10.36
N SER A 95 -2.01 -17.69 -9.89
CA SER A 95 -2.02 -18.74 -8.89
C SER A 95 -1.90 -18.15 -7.48
N ASP A 96 -2.23 -18.96 -6.47
CA ASP A 96 -2.02 -18.57 -5.08
C ASP A 96 -0.54 -18.30 -4.78
N LEU A 97 0.36 -19.03 -5.43
CA LEU A 97 1.80 -18.80 -5.29
C LEU A 97 2.19 -17.41 -5.81
N ASP A 98 1.61 -16.97 -6.92
CA ASP A 98 1.88 -15.62 -7.45
C ASP A 98 1.51 -14.54 -6.45
N ILE A 99 0.39 -14.72 -5.75
CA ILE A 99 -0.06 -13.79 -4.71
C ILE A 99 0.86 -13.84 -3.49
N LEU A 100 1.27 -15.03 -3.06
CA LEU A 100 2.18 -15.19 -1.93
C LEU A 100 3.56 -14.57 -2.20
N CYS A 101 4.00 -14.59 -3.44
CA CYS A 101 5.27 -14.02 -3.86
C CYS A 101 5.19 -12.56 -4.31
N ALA A 102 4.05 -11.90 -4.07
CA ALA A 102 3.88 -10.49 -4.43
C ALA A 102 4.92 -9.62 -3.72
N SER A 103 5.49 -8.66 -4.46
CA SER A 103 6.49 -7.73 -3.92
C SER A 103 5.86 -6.68 -3.01
N ALA A 104 6.70 -5.99 -2.23
CA ALA A 104 6.26 -4.86 -1.42
C ALA A 104 5.60 -3.78 -2.28
N GLU A 105 6.15 -3.50 -3.47
CA GLU A 105 5.60 -2.54 -4.41
C GLU A 105 4.20 -2.95 -4.88
N GLU A 106 3.99 -4.23 -5.18
CA GLU A 106 2.68 -4.76 -5.55
C GLU A 106 1.67 -4.63 -4.40
N HIS A 107 2.09 -4.96 -3.17
CA HIS A 107 1.27 -4.77 -1.98
C HIS A 107 0.90 -3.30 -1.76
N ALA A 108 1.85 -2.39 -1.96
CA ALA A 108 1.62 -0.96 -1.78
C ALA A 108 0.58 -0.44 -2.79
N GLU A 109 0.70 -0.82 -4.06
CA GLU A 109 -0.27 -0.43 -5.09
C GLU A 109 -1.67 -0.98 -4.77
N ALA A 110 -1.76 -2.26 -4.38
CA ALA A 110 -3.03 -2.88 -4.02
C ALA A 110 -3.67 -2.19 -2.81
N LEU A 111 -2.87 -1.84 -1.82
CA LEU A 111 -3.34 -1.13 -0.63
C LEU A 111 -3.92 0.24 -1.00
N LEU A 112 -3.20 1.02 -1.82
CA LEU A 112 -3.66 2.33 -2.25
C LEU A 112 -4.92 2.26 -3.09
N LYS A 113 -5.06 1.25 -3.94
CA LYS A 113 -6.29 1.01 -4.71
C LYS A 113 -7.46 0.66 -3.80
N THR A 114 -7.23 -0.17 -2.78
CA THR A 114 -8.24 -0.51 -1.78
C THR A 114 -8.73 0.72 -1.03
N LEU A 115 -7.82 1.63 -0.71
CA LEU A 115 -8.13 2.88 -0.02
C LEU A 115 -8.64 3.97 -0.97
N LYS A 116 -8.72 3.70 -2.28
CA LYS A 116 -9.10 4.66 -3.34
C LYS A 116 -8.16 5.88 -3.40
N LYS A 117 -6.90 5.67 -3.07
CA LYS A 117 -5.86 6.71 -3.08
C LYS A 117 -4.87 6.56 -4.23
N TRP A 118 -5.00 5.52 -5.03
CA TRP A 118 -4.15 5.32 -6.19
C TRP A 118 -4.50 6.32 -7.28
N LYS A 119 -3.50 7.07 -7.70
CA LYS A 119 -3.66 8.04 -8.80
C LYS A 119 -2.96 7.50 -10.03
N THR A 120 -3.74 7.17 -11.06
CA THR A 120 -3.20 6.80 -12.35
C THR A 120 -2.85 8.08 -13.12
N LYS A 121 -1.75 8.02 -13.91
CA LYS A 121 -1.49 9.07 -14.88
C LYS A 121 -2.54 8.96 -15.99
N VAL A 122 -3.26 10.01 -16.17
CA VAL A 122 -4.17 10.14 -17.31
C VAL A 122 -3.47 10.97 -18.37
#